data_57d35fe775e9feaa052d98aba030b1e1
#
_entry.id   57d35fe775e9feaa052d98aba030b1e1
#
_cell.length_a   1.000
_cell.length_b   1.000
_cell.length_c   1.000
_cell.angle_alpha   90.00
_cell.angle_beta   90.00
_cell.angle_gamma   90.00
#
_symmetry.space_group_name_H-M   'P 1'
#
loop_
_entity.id
_entity.type
_entity.pdbx_description
1 polymer ?
#
loop_
_entity_poly.entity_id
_entity_poly.type
_entity_poly.pdbx_seq_one_letter_code
_entity_poly.pdbx_strand_id
1 'polypeptide(L)'
;MQKEKLNIINLGCRLNIYEGEVIKSLASKNELDNFTIINSCAVTQKAEKKVNYEIRKAKKKFPNKKIVLTGCAAQISPQKYAAMEEIDYVIGNNEKLDSKTWSSIKKSRSVQVKDIFENNDISHHLIEKFEGKARAFIEIQQGCDHRCTFCIIPFGRGNNRSIPVGVIINRIKLLVQNGYKEVVLTGVDITDYGK
;
A
#
# COMPACT_ATOMS: atom_id res chain seq x y z
N MET A 1 -26.33 -17.15 1.94
CA MET A 1 -25.66 -15.84 2.00
C MET A 1 -24.24 -16.01 1.48
N GLN A 2 -23.91 -15.43 0.32
CA GLN A 2 -22.51 -15.42 -0.13
C GLN A 2 -21.70 -14.59 0.87
N LYS A 3 -20.67 -15.21 1.46
CA LYS A 3 -19.70 -14.48 2.31
C LYS A 3 -19.10 -13.34 1.48
N GLU A 4 -19.35 -12.11 1.89
CA GLU A 4 -18.72 -10.94 1.23
C GLU A 4 -17.20 -11.05 1.38
N LYS A 5 -16.48 -11.14 0.26
CA LYS A 5 -15.02 -11.24 0.27
C LYS A 5 -14.37 -9.87 0.46
N LEU A 6 -13.20 -9.85 1.11
CA LEU A 6 -12.31 -8.67 1.15
C LEU A 6 -12.15 -8.07 -0.25
N ASN A 7 -12.32 -6.76 -0.35
CA ASN A 7 -12.13 -6.03 -1.61
C ASN A 7 -10.93 -5.08 -1.49
N ILE A 8 -10.01 -5.16 -2.46
CA ILE A 8 -8.83 -4.28 -2.50
C ILE A 8 -8.78 -3.56 -3.84
N ILE A 9 -8.66 -2.24 -3.79
CA ILE A 9 -8.54 -1.36 -4.96
C ILE A 9 -7.14 -0.75 -4.92
N ASN A 10 -6.26 -1.17 -5.84
CA ASN A 10 -4.94 -0.61 -5.98
C ASN A 10 -4.93 0.49 -7.04
N LEU A 11 -4.48 1.68 -6.65
CA LEU A 11 -4.32 2.83 -7.53
C LEU A 11 -2.85 3.24 -7.60
N GLY A 12 -2.39 3.67 -8.78
CA GLY A 12 -1.06 4.25 -8.95
C GLY A 12 0.00 3.30 -9.48
N CYS A 13 1.15 3.25 -8.81
CA CYS A 13 2.38 2.67 -9.33
C CYS A 13 2.56 1.16 -9.03
N ARG A 14 3.67 0.61 -9.52
CA ARG A 14 4.03 -0.81 -9.31
C ARG A 14 4.29 -1.14 -7.84
N LEU A 15 4.80 -0.19 -7.04
CA LEU A 15 4.91 -0.35 -5.60
C LEU A 15 3.55 -0.58 -4.95
N ASN A 16 2.53 0.18 -5.35
CA ASN A 16 1.17 -0.03 -4.82
C ASN A 16 0.62 -1.41 -5.20
N ILE A 17 1.02 -1.99 -6.34
CA ILE A 17 0.62 -3.35 -6.71
C ILE A 17 1.26 -4.36 -5.75
N TYR A 18 2.56 -4.26 -5.49
CA TYR A 18 3.26 -5.10 -4.52
C TYR A 18 2.65 -4.96 -3.12
N GLU A 19 2.53 -3.74 -2.63
CA GLU A 19 1.95 -3.44 -1.32
C GLU A 19 0.50 -3.92 -1.19
N GLY A 20 -0.27 -3.88 -2.27
CA GLY A 20 -1.63 -4.40 -2.30
C GLY A 20 -1.73 -5.90 -2.05
N GLU A 21 -0.77 -6.69 -2.52
CA GLU A 21 -0.72 -8.12 -2.20
C GLU A 21 -0.31 -8.36 -0.74
N VAL A 22 0.61 -7.53 -0.20
CA VAL A 22 0.94 -7.55 1.24
C VAL A 22 -0.31 -7.26 2.07
N ILE A 23 -1.01 -6.16 1.78
CA ILE A 23 -2.24 -5.76 2.47
C ILE A 23 -3.28 -6.88 2.39
N LYS A 24 -3.45 -7.48 1.22
CA LYS A 24 -4.38 -8.60 1.01
C LYS A 24 -4.06 -9.77 1.93
N SER A 25 -2.80 -10.17 2.00
CA SER A 25 -2.34 -11.25 2.88
C SER A 25 -2.61 -10.91 4.36
N LEU A 26 -2.25 -9.70 4.80
CA LEU A 26 -2.42 -9.26 6.18
C LEU A 26 -3.90 -9.13 6.57
N ALA A 27 -4.72 -8.54 5.72
CA ALA A 27 -6.14 -8.34 5.96
C ALA A 27 -6.92 -9.68 5.95
N SER A 28 -6.58 -10.60 5.04
CA SER A 28 -7.20 -11.93 4.99
C SER A 28 -6.91 -12.77 6.23
N LYS A 29 -5.67 -12.70 6.75
CA LYS A 29 -5.30 -13.37 8.02
C LYS A 29 -6.09 -12.87 9.23
N ASN A 30 -6.63 -11.65 9.16
CA ASN A 30 -7.41 -11.01 10.21
C ASN A 30 -8.93 -11.02 9.94
N GLU A 31 -9.39 -11.84 8.97
CA GLU A 31 -10.81 -12.00 8.62
C GLU A 31 -11.55 -10.67 8.39
N LEU A 32 -10.94 -9.79 7.59
CA LEU A 32 -11.49 -8.46 7.27
C LEU A 32 -12.37 -8.49 6.02
N ASP A 33 -13.24 -9.50 5.90
CA ASP A 33 -14.10 -9.72 4.71
C ASP A 33 -15.09 -8.59 4.48
N ASN A 34 -15.53 -7.91 5.55
CA ASN A 34 -16.45 -6.77 5.48
C ASN A 34 -15.74 -5.42 5.22
N PHE A 35 -14.50 -5.45 4.75
CA PHE A 35 -13.73 -4.25 4.44
C PHE A 35 -13.54 -4.08 2.93
N THR A 36 -13.48 -2.80 2.50
CA THR A 36 -12.93 -2.39 1.21
C THR A 36 -11.71 -1.52 1.49
N ILE A 37 -10.55 -1.95 1.01
CA ILE A 37 -9.27 -1.25 1.22
C ILE A 37 -8.87 -0.58 -0.10
N ILE A 38 -8.62 0.73 -0.05
CA ILE A 38 -8.18 1.53 -1.19
C ILE A 38 -6.72 1.95 -0.96
N ASN A 39 -5.80 1.33 -1.69
CA ASN A 39 -4.38 1.71 -1.66
C ASN A 39 -4.15 2.82 -2.69
N SER A 40 -4.03 4.05 -2.19
CA SER A 40 -4.13 5.29 -2.97
C SER A 40 -2.80 5.80 -3.52
N CYS A 41 -2.90 6.66 -4.52
CA CYS A 41 -1.78 7.41 -5.11
C CYS A 41 -2.06 8.92 -5.02
N ALA A 42 -1.00 9.74 -4.89
CA ALA A 42 -1.09 11.20 -4.83
C ALA A 42 -0.07 11.90 -5.74
N VAL A 43 0.59 11.17 -6.63
CA VAL A 43 1.69 11.73 -7.45
C VAL A 43 1.19 12.77 -8.46
N THR A 44 -0.07 12.70 -8.87
CA THR A 44 -0.69 13.66 -9.80
C THR A 44 -2.08 14.04 -9.33
N GLN A 45 -2.54 15.24 -9.72
CA GLN A 45 -3.93 15.67 -9.48
C GLN A 45 -4.96 14.70 -10.08
N LYS A 46 -4.65 14.09 -11.23
CA LYS A 46 -5.50 13.06 -11.85
C LYS A 46 -5.61 11.82 -10.98
N ALA A 47 -4.50 11.41 -10.36
CA ALA A 47 -4.50 10.29 -9.41
C ALA A 47 -5.37 10.59 -8.19
N GLU A 48 -5.28 11.79 -7.63
CA GLU A 48 -6.09 12.21 -6.49
C GLU A 48 -7.59 12.27 -6.81
N LYS A 49 -7.96 12.83 -7.99
CA LYS A 49 -9.36 12.78 -8.47
C LYS A 49 -9.87 11.35 -8.60
N LYS A 50 -9.03 10.44 -9.09
CA LYS A 50 -9.38 9.01 -9.19
C LYS A 50 -9.57 8.37 -7.82
N VAL A 51 -8.76 8.71 -6.82
CA VAL A 51 -8.95 8.23 -5.43
C VAL A 51 -10.34 8.63 -4.93
N ASN A 52 -10.72 9.90 -5.02
CA ASN A 52 -12.03 10.39 -4.59
C ASN A 52 -13.18 9.69 -5.32
N TYR A 53 -13.03 9.46 -6.63
CA TYR A 53 -14.03 8.73 -7.43
C TYR A 53 -14.18 7.28 -6.92
N GLU A 54 -13.06 6.56 -6.71
CA GLU A 54 -13.12 5.16 -6.28
C GLU A 54 -13.65 5.00 -4.84
N ILE A 55 -13.40 5.98 -3.94
CA ILE A 55 -13.99 6.00 -2.59
C ILE A 55 -15.52 6.03 -2.69
N ARG A 56 -16.08 7.01 -3.41
CA ARG A 56 -17.53 7.17 -3.56
C ARG A 56 -18.17 5.98 -4.26
N LYS A 57 -17.51 5.48 -5.31
CA LYS A 57 -17.94 4.27 -6.04
C LYS A 57 -17.96 3.04 -5.15
N ALA A 58 -16.91 2.85 -4.32
CA ALA A 58 -16.83 1.74 -3.38
C ALA A 58 -17.97 1.82 -2.33
N LYS A 59 -18.20 2.99 -1.75
CA LYS A 59 -19.27 3.19 -0.77
C LYS A 59 -20.65 2.93 -1.37
N LYS A 60 -20.90 3.42 -2.60
CA LYS A 60 -22.16 3.16 -3.32
C LYS A 60 -22.35 1.67 -3.64
N LYS A 61 -21.27 0.99 -4.05
CA LYS A 61 -21.34 -0.45 -4.41
C LYS A 61 -21.44 -1.37 -3.21
N PHE A 62 -20.83 -1.00 -2.10
CA PHE A 62 -20.75 -1.80 -0.87
C PHE A 62 -21.10 -0.95 0.36
N PRO A 63 -22.36 -0.53 0.52
CA PRO A 63 -22.78 0.44 1.56
C PRO A 63 -22.51 -0.07 2.98
N ASN A 64 -22.57 -1.37 3.19
CA ASN A 64 -22.37 -2.01 4.49
C ASN A 64 -20.90 -2.33 4.80
N LYS A 65 -19.97 -2.18 3.83
CA LYS A 65 -18.55 -2.41 4.08
C LYS A 65 -17.87 -1.19 4.68
N LYS A 66 -16.90 -1.45 5.55
CA LYS A 66 -16.00 -0.44 6.07
C LYS A 66 -14.98 -0.06 5.00
N ILE A 67 -14.82 1.24 4.76
CA ILE A 67 -13.86 1.77 3.80
C ILE A 67 -12.57 2.14 4.54
N VAL A 68 -11.46 1.55 4.12
CA VAL A 68 -10.11 1.91 4.57
C VAL A 68 -9.39 2.61 3.43
N LEU A 69 -8.92 3.82 3.67
CA LEU A 69 -8.00 4.49 2.77
C LEU A 69 -6.57 4.36 3.28
N THR A 70 -5.65 3.96 2.42
CA THR A 70 -4.21 3.92 2.70
C THR A 70 -3.42 4.37 1.46
N GLY A 71 -2.10 4.39 1.54
CA GLY A 71 -1.25 4.82 0.43
C GLY A 71 -0.87 6.29 0.49
N CYS A 72 -0.27 6.80 -0.60
CA CYS A 72 0.32 8.14 -0.60
C CYS A 72 -0.69 9.26 -0.32
N ALA A 73 -1.92 9.17 -0.82
CA ALA A 73 -2.92 10.21 -0.55
C ALA A 73 -3.31 10.23 0.94
N ALA A 74 -3.47 9.07 1.55
CA ALA A 74 -3.75 8.94 2.98
C ALA A 74 -2.60 9.48 3.84
N GLN A 75 -1.35 9.21 3.45
CA GLN A 75 -0.16 9.68 4.16
C GLN A 75 -0.01 11.20 4.12
N ILE A 76 -0.25 11.81 2.95
CA ILE A 76 -0.01 13.25 2.72
C ILE A 76 -1.13 14.11 3.31
N SER A 77 -2.37 13.65 3.25
CA SER A 77 -3.54 14.44 3.65
C SER A 77 -4.51 13.64 4.54
N PRO A 78 -4.06 13.10 5.68
CA PRO A 78 -4.88 12.18 6.48
C PRO A 78 -6.15 12.84 7.00
N GLN A 79 -6.09 14.09 7.44
CA GLN A 79 -7.25 14.82 7.99
C GLN A 79 -8.31 15.12 6.91
N LYS A 80 -7.88 15.45 5.70
CA LYS A 80 -8.78 15.65 4.57
C LYS A 80 -9.64 14.40 4.30
N TYR A 81 -9.01 13.24 4.32
CA TYR A 81 -9.69 11.99 4.05
C TYR A 81 -10.47 11.46 5.25
N ALA A 82 -10.01 11.73 6.46
CA ALA A 82 -10.75 11.41 7.68
C ALA A 82 -12.06 12.19 7.84
N ALA A 83 -12.15 13.37 7.21
CA ALA A 83 -13.36 14.19 7.18
C ALA A 83 -14.41 13.71 6.16
N MET A 84 -14.10 12.72 5.30
CA MET A 84 -15.06 12.17 4.35
C MET A 84 -15.96 11.14 5.03
N GLU A 85 -17.28 11.31 4.92
CA GLU A 85 -18.29 10.41 5.51
C GLU A 85 -18.20 8.97 4.99
N GLU A 86 -17.65 8.79 3.78
CA GLU A 86 -17.49 7.49 3.17
C GLU A 86 -16.36 6.66 3.78
N ILE A 87 -15.41 7.28 4.50
CA ILE A 87 -14.19 6.64 5.01
C ILE A 87 -14.32 6.33 6.49
N ASP A 88 -14.12 5.07 6.84
CA ASP A 88 -14.12 4.63 8.23
C ASP A 88 -12.70 4.67 8.86
N TYR A 89 -11.65 4.42 8.06
CA TYR A 89 -10.27 4.37 8.54
C TYR A 89 -9.29 4.98 7.53
N VAL A 90 -8.31 5.73 8.03
CA VAL A 90 -7.19 6.26 7.27
C VAL A 90 -5.89 5.69 7.86
N ILE A 91 -5.12 4.98 7.03
CA ILE A 91 -3.90 4.27 7.45
C ILE A 91 -2.72 4.79 6.62
N GLY A 92 -1.61 5.11 7.28
CA GLY A 92 -0.40 5.58 6.65
C GLY A 92 0.35 4.52 5.85
N ASN A 93 1.39 4.95 5.15
CA ASN A 93 2.19 4.06 4.29
C ASN A 93 3.05 3.07 5.08
N ASN A 94 3.48 3.43 6.28
CA ASN A 94 4.20 2.52 7.16
C ASN A 94 3.25 1.54 7.85
N GLU A 95 2.18 2.05 8.40
CA GLU A 95 1.18 1.30 9.16
C GLU A 95 0.48 0.24 8.30
N LYS A 96 0.28 0.48 7.00
CA LYS A 96 -0.37 -0.50 6.11
C LYS A 96 0.41 -1.80 5.92
N LEU A 97 1.72 -1.76 6.19
CA LEU A 97 2.61 -2.92 6.10
C LEU A 97 2.86 -3.58 7.46
N ASP A 98 2.32 -3.04 8.56
CA ASP A 98 2.42 -3.65 9.88
C ASP A 98 1.21 -4.55 10.15
N SER A 99 1.49 -5.82 10.49
CA SER A 99 0.47 -6.81 10.84
C SER A 99 -0.38 -6.40 12.05
N LYS A 100 0.21 -5.66 13.01
CA LYS A 100 -0.49 -5.17 14.21
C LYS A 100 -1.59 -4.18 13.86
N THR A 101 -1.40 -3.36 12.83
CA THR A 101 -2.41 -2.42 12.35
C THR A 101 -3.68 -3.16 11.94
N TRP A 102 -3.55 -4.24 11.17
CA TRP A 102 -4.70 -4.99 10.67
C TRP A 102 -5.36 -5.86 11.74
N SER A 103 -4.60 -6.42 12.69
CA SER A 103 -5.16 -7.20 13.78
C SER A 103 -5.96 -6.35 14.78
N SER A 104 -5.60 -5.09 14.94
CA SER A 104 -6.24 -4.16 15.87
C SER A 104 -7.22 -3.18 15.23
N ILE A 105 -7.39 -3.17 13.90
CA ILE A 105 -8.12 -2.13 13.17
C ILE A 105 -9.53 -1.87 13.70
N LYS A 106 -10.26 -2.92 14.06
CA LYS A 106 -11.64 -2.82 14.58
C LYS A 106 -11.72 -2.10 15.94
N LYS A 107 -10.61 -2.03 16.68
CA LYS A 107 -10.49 -1.43 18.02
C LYS A 107 -9.67 -0.13 18.01
N SER A 108 -9.12 0.23 16.87
CA SER A 108 -8.19 1.35 16.72
C SER A 108 -8.91 2.67 16.45
N ARG A 109 -8.14 3.76 16.53
CA ARG A 109 -8.58 5.07 16.06
C ARG A 109 -8.81 5.05 14.57
N SER A 110 -9.73 5.87 14.07
CA SER A 110 -10.03 6.00 12.64
C SER A 110 -8.83 6.51 11.82
N VAL A 111 -7.89 7.24 12.43
CA VAL A 111 -6.67 7.75 11.79
C VAL A 111 -5.44 7.13 12.45
N GLN A 112 -4.64 6.40 11.67
CA GLN A 112 -3.39 5.77 12.07
C GLN A 112 -2.31 6.12 11.03
N VAL A 113 -1.81 7.34 11.12
CA VAL A 113 -0.78 7.88 10.21
C VAL A 113 0.27 8.55 11.07
N LYS A 114 1.50 8.00 11.05
CA LYS A 114 2.67 8.58 11.71
C LYS A 114 3.48 9.41 10.73
N ASP A 115 4.45 10.16 11.26
CA ASP A 115 5.40 10.86 10.40
C ASP A 115 6.18 9.83 9.55
N ILE A 116 6.14 10.04 8.25
CA ILE A 116 6.80 9.13 7.29
C ILE A 116 8.33 9.22 7.37
N PHE A 117 8.87 10.33 7.87
CA PHE A 117 10.31 10.56 7.98
C PHE A 117 10.95 9.92 9.21
N GLU A 118 10.16 9.52 10.21
CA GLU A 118 10.64 8.79 11.39
C GLU A 118 10.93 7.31 11.10
N ASN A 119 10.49 6.80 9.96
CA ASN A 119 10.67 5.39 9.61
C ASN A 119 11.96 5.16 8.82
N ASN A 120 12.88 4.41 9.41
CA ASN A 120 14.14 4.03 8.78
C ASN A 120 14.16 2.60 8.22
N ASP A 121 13.10 1.83 8.47
CA ASP A 121 13.03 0.43 8.06
C ASP A 121 12.06 0.19 6.89
N ILE A 122 12.35 -0.81 6.07
CA ILE A 122 11.41 -1.36 5.10
C ILE A 122 10.90 -2.69 5.64
N SER A 123 9.58 -2.81 5.70
CA SER A 123 8.94 -4.07 6.10
C SER A 123 9.26 -5.18 5.10
N HIS A 124 9.79 -6.29 5.62
CA HIS A 124 10.20 -7.44 4.82
C HIS A 124 9.06 -8.45 4.71
N HIS A 125 8.14 -8.25 3.75
CA HIS A 125 7.09 -9.21 3.46
C HIS A 125 7.49 -10.15 2.33
N LEU A 126 7.25 -11.45 2.52
CA LEU A 126 7.35 -12.45 1.48
C LEU A 126 5.98 -12.58 0.81
N ILE A 127 5.93 -12.35 -0.49
CA ILE A 127 4.73 -12.55 -1.31
C ILE A 127 5.00 -13.73 -2.21
N GLU A 128 4.16 -14.74 -2.10
CA GLU A 128 4.28 -15.98 -2.85
C GLU A 128 3.55 -15.90 -4.19
N LYS A 129 2.52 -15.05 -4.29
CA LYS A 129 1.68 -14.98 -5.48
C LYS A 129 1.12 -13.57 -5.69
N PHE A 130 1.10 -13.14 -6.95
CA PHE A 130 0.41 -11.95 -7.44
C PHE A 130 -0.84 -12.39 -8.20
N GLU A 131 -2.01 -12.15 -7.64
CA GLU A 131 -3.26 -12.64 -8.20
C GLU A 131 -3.55 -12.00 -9.57
N GLY A 132 -3.81 -12.83 -10.57
CA GLY A 132 -4.12 -12.38 -11.93
C GLY A 132 -2.96 -11.69 -12.67
N LYS A 133 -1.71 -11.87 -12.24
CA LYS A 133 -0.53 -11.27 -12.86
C LYS A 133 0.40 -12.34 -13.43
N ALA A 134 0.82 -12.15 -14.68
CA ALA A 134 1.81 -13.00 -15.34
C ALA A 134 3.24 -12.76 -14.84
N ARG A 135 3.51 -11.55 -14.32
CA ARG A 135 4.79 -11.13 -13.76
C ARG A 135 4.65 -10.68 -12.32
N ALA A 136 5.69 -10.92 -11.51
CA ALA A 136 5.77 -10.48 -10.14
C ALA A 136 6.49 -9.12 -10.02
N PHE A 137 6.05 -8.29 -9.07
CA PHE A 137 6.71 -7.04 -8.74
C PHE A 137 7.46 -7.20 -7.43
N ILE A 138 8.73 -6.79 -7.39
CA ILE A 138 9.55 -6.88 -6.18
C ILE A 138 10.00 -5.47 -5.82
N GLU A 139 9.57 -5.00 -4.67
CA GLU A 139 10.09 -3.78 -4.08
C GLU A 139 11.53 -4.02 -3.65
N ILE A 140 12.44 -3.18 -4.17
CA ILE A 140 13.86 -3.20 -3.81
C ILE A 140 14.31 -1.92 -3.12
N GLN A 141 13.54 -0.84 -3.30
CA GLN A 141 13.85 0.48 -2.76
C GLN A 141 12.56 1.27 -2.55
N GLN A 142 12.51 2.05 -1.50
CA GLN A 142 11.39 2.94 -1.18
C GLN A 142 11.91 4.30 -0.69
N GLY A 143 11.06 5.35 -0.87
CA GLY A 143 11.42 6.71 -0.49
C GLY A 143 12.38 7.38 -1.46
N CYS A 144 12.71 8.64 -1.19
CA CYS A 144 13.62 9.45 -2.01
C CYS A 144 14.17 10.60 -1.17
N ASP A 145 15.51 10.79 -1.20
CA ASP A 145 16.18 11.88 -0.48
C ASP A 145 16.24 13.18 -1.27
N HIS A 146 15.89 13.14 -2.55
CA HIS A 146 15.75 14.35 -3.35
C HIS A 146 14.55 15.17 -2.88
N ARG A 147 14.72 16.49 -2.87
CA ARG A 147 13.68 17.46 -2.48
C ARG A 147 13.33 18.37 -3.66
N CYS A 148 13.06 17.74 -4.83
CA CYS A 148 12.63 18.47 -6.02
C CYS A 148 11.37 19.28 -5.72
N THR A 149 11.34 20.56 -6.12
CA THR A 149 10.31 21.54 -5.74
C THR A 149 8.88 21.14 -6.13
N PHE A 150 8.73 20.32 -7.16
CA PHE A 150 7.45 19.84 -7.67
C PHE A 150 7.05 18.44 -7.18
N CYS A 151 7.92 17.76 -6.42
CA CYS A 151 7.75 16.34 -6.13
C CYS A 151 7.13 16.08 -4.76
N ILE A 152 5.99 15.39 -4.75
CA ILE A 152 5.28 15.00 -3.53
C ILE A 152 5.77 13.66 -2.94
N ILE A 153 6.59 12.92 -3.69
CA ILE A 153 6.97 11.55 -3.33
C ILE A 153 7.62 11.43 -1.95
N PRO A 154 8.59 12.26 -1.55
CA PRO A 154 9.20 12.14 -0.22
C PRO A 154 8.18 12.25 0.93
N PHE A 155 7.18 13.10 0.78
CA PHE A 155 6.12 13.30 1.79
C PHE A 155 5.15 12.11 1.88
N GLY A 156 5.03 11.33 0.81
CA GLY A 156 4.23 10.11 0.81
C GLY A 156 5.02 8.85 1.14
N ARG A 157 6.34 8.85 0.90
CA ARG A 157 7.17 7.63 0.95
C ARG A 157 8.36 7.71 1.90
N GLY A 158 8.67 8.89 2.43
CA GLY A 158 9.81 9.12 3.32
C GLY A 158 11.16 9.18 2.61
N ASN A 159 12.22 9.06 3.40
CA ASN A 159 13.60 9.04 2.94
C ASN A 159 13.94 7.75 2.20
N ASN A 160 15.05 7.77 1.44
CA ASN A 160 15.56 6.61 0.71
C ASN A 160 15.86 5.44 1.66
N ARG A 161 15.37 4.27 1.31
CA ARG A 161 15.63 3.01 2.02
C ARG A 161 15.72 1.89 1.00
N SER A 162 16.72 1.04 1.14
CA SER A 162 16.98 -0.07 0.22
C SER A 162 16.83 -1.41 0.90
N ILE A 163 16.25 -2.37 0.20
CA ILE A 163 16.14 -3.75 0.69
C ILE A 163 17.46 -4.46 0.42
N PRO A 164 18.05 -5.15 1.42
CA PRO A 164 19.29 -5.88 1.24
C PRO A 164 19.21 -6.93 0.11
N VAL A 165 20.28 -7.05 -0.69
CA VAL A 165 20.35 -7.96 -1.86
C VAL A 165 19.98 -9.40 -1.51
N GLY A 166 20.44 -9.91 -0.36
CA GLY A 166 20.10 -11.27 0.08
C GLY A 166 18.60 -11.50 0.25
N VAL A 167 17.87 -10.50 0.76
CA VAL A 167 16.40 -10.55 0.89
C VAL A 167 15.74 -10.56 -0.49
N ILE A 168 16.23 -9.74 -1.42
CA ILE A 168 15.72 -9.68 -2.80
C ILE A 168 15.91 -11.04 -3.48
N ILE A 169 17.10 -11.64 -3.39
CA ILE A 169 17.40 -12.95 -3.97
C ILE A 169 16.45 -14.02 -3.44
N ASN A 170 16.21 -14.05 -2.12
CA ASN A 170 15.30 -15.02 -1.52
C ASN A 170 13.85 -14.84 -2.00
N ARG A 171 13.39 -13.60 -2.17
CA ARG A 171 12.08 -13.29 -2.75
C ARG A 171 11.99 -13.77 -4.21
N ILE A 172 13.03 -13.55 -5.02
CA ILE A 172 13.07 -14.02 -6.41
C ILE A 172 12.99 -15.55 -6.46
N LYS A 173 13.80 -16.25 -5.65
CA LYS A 173 13.79 -17.72 -5.59
C LYS A 173 12.41 -18.26 -5.27
N LEU A 174 11.72 -17.70 -4.28
CA LEU A 174 10.37 -18.09 -3.90
C LEU A 174 9.37 -17.89 -5.06
N LEU A 175 9.44 -16.76 -5.75
CA LEU A 175 8.56 -16.48 -6.90
C LEU A 175 8.83 -17.43 -8.07
N VAL A 176 10.09 -17.74 -8.35
CA VAL A 176 10.48 -18.73 -9.39
C VAL A 176 9.93 -20.11 -9.03
N GLN A 177 10.06 -20.55 -7.78
CA GLN A 177 9.49 -21.81 -7.29
C GLN A 177 7.96 -21.85 -7.45
N ASN A 178 7.30 -20.71 -7.31
CA ASN A 178 5.85 -20.56 -7.53
C ASN A 178 5.47 -20.36 -9.02
N GLY A 179 6.42 -20.57 -9.95
CA GLY A 179 6.16 -20.62 -11.39
C GLY A 179 6.24 -19.29 -12.12
N TYR A 180 6.66 -18.18 -11.47
CA TYR A 180 6.87 -16.92 -12.17
C TYR A 180 8.07 -16.98 -13.11
N LYS A 181 7.87 -16.52 -14.35
CA LYS A 181 8.91 -16.46 -15.40
C LYS A 181 9.53 -15.07 -15.53
N GLU A 182 8.87 -14.05 -14.97
CA GLU A 182 9.31 -12.66 -15.05
C GLU A 182 9.12 -11.99 -13.69
N VAL A 183 10.17 -11.31 -13.23
CA VAL A 183 10.13 -10.41 -12.08
C VAL A 183 10.51 -9.00 -12.50
N VAL A 184 9.83 -8.01 -11.93
CA VAL A 184 10.10 -6.59 -12.17
C VAL A 184 10.59 -5.98 -10.87
N LEU A 185 11.86 -5.60 -10.82
CA LEU A 185 12.42 -4.85 -9.71
C LEU A 185 11.83 -3.44 -9.73
N THR A 186 11.32 -2.97 -8.61
CA THR A 186 10.63 -1.69 -8.52
C THR A 186 11.06 -0.88 -7.31
N GLY A 187 11.15 0.41 -7.49
CA GLY A 187 11.48 1.40 -6.48
C GLY A 187 10.96 2.78 -6.86
N VAL A 188 11.14 3.72 -5.98
CA VAL A 188 10.82 5.13 -6.20
C VAL A 188 11.97 5.80 -6.96
N ASP A 189 13.19 5.58 -6.48
CA ASP A 189 14.44 6.10 -7.04
C ASP A 189 15.50 4.99 -7.05
N ILE A 190 15.45 4.15 -8.08
CA ILE A 190 16.32 2.98 -8.20
C ILE A 190 17.78 3.39 -8.37
N THR A 191 18.07 4.60 -8.85
CA THR A 191 19.45 5.10 -9.02
C THR A 191 20.16 5.28 -7.69
N ASP A 192 19.40 5.49 -6.62
CA ASP A 192 19.89 5.63 -5.26
C ASP A 192 19.79 4.34 -4.43
N TYR A 193 19.60 3.18 -5.11
CA TYR A 193 19.61 1.90 -4.43
C TYR A 193 20.97 1.62 -3.80
N GLY A 194 20.96 1.28 -2.51
CA GLY A 194 22.16 0.92 -1.74
C GLY A 194 22.97 2.10 -1.18
N LYS A 195 22.47 3.32 -1.35
CA LYS A 195 23.06 4.51 -0.72
C LYS A 195 22.57 4.67 0.71
#